data_f75e4530388a165538558a9453647afb
#
_entry.id   f75e4530388a165538558a9453647afb
#
_cell.length_a   1.000
_cell.length_b   1.000
_cell.length_c   1.000
_cell.angle_alpha   90.00
_cell.angle_beta   90.00
_cell.angle_gamma   90.00
#
_symmetry.space_group_name_H-M   'P 1'
#
loop_
_entity.id
_entity.type
_entity.pdbx_description
1 polymer ?
#
loop_
_entity_poly.entity_id
_entity_poly.type
_entity_poly.pdbx_seq_one_letter_code
_entity_poly.pdbx_strand_id
1 'polypeptide(L)'
;MLDFLKRKKKMTQEKQEEKPAEVKEEAKPETEAEKIKSLEKELATVKNRYLTALADYQNLSKRAANDQASARGRGVADFLKKLLPVIDTLDKAMEQCQKADLDKKVLDGLEMFSIQFSDMLEKEGLKEIQALGNKFDPNCQEAMMNQNNPDKEDEEVLMVFEKGYMFKDQVLRCAKVVVNKK
;
A
#
# COMPACT_ATOMS: atom_id res chain seq x y z
N MET A 1 36.56 -4.85 -37.56
CA MET A 1 35.33 -4.08 -37.84
C MET A 1 34.82 -4.20 -39.28
N LEU A 2 35.66 -4.61 -40.22
CA LEU A 2 35.33 -4.77 -41.65
C LEU A 2 34.65 -6.13 -41.99
N ASP A 3 34.84 -7.18 -41.20
CA ASP A 3 34.25 -8.51 -41.45
C ASP A 3 32.78 -8.62 -41.06
N PHE A 4 32.33 -7.79 -40.12
CA PHE A 4 30.94 -7.80 -39.70
C PHE A 4 29.98 -7.15 -40.72
N LEU A 5 30.49 -6.19 -41.47
CA LEU A 5 29.76 -5.52 -42.58
C LEU A 5 29.65 -6.38 -43.85
N LYS A 6 30.64 -7.25 -44.10
CA LYS A 6 30.59 -8.20 -45.22
C LYS A 6 29.61 -9.34 -45.00
N ARG A 7 29.44 -9.80 -43.76
CA ARG A 7 28.41 -10.84 -43.41
C ARG A 7 26.98 -10.31 -43.53
N LYS A 8 26.73 -9.04 -43.17
CA LYS A 8 25.40 -8.43 -43.32
C LYS A 8 24.98 -8.24 -44.77
N LYS A 9 25.92 -7.94 -45.68
CA LYS A 9 25.65 -7.82 -47.13
C LYS A 9 25.37 -9.16 -47.79
N LYS A 10 25.97 -10.26 -47.34
CA LYS A 10 25.73 -11.59 -47.90
C LYS A 10 24.35 -12.19 -47.47
N MET A 11 23.89 -11.83 -46.28
CA MET A 11 22.55 -12.26 -45.81
C MET A 11 21.38 -11.49 -46.44
N THR A 12 21.66 -10.33 -47.06
CA THR A 12 20.61 -9.53 -47.70
C THR A 12 20.43 -9.90 -49.19
N GLN A 13 21.41 -10.57 -49.80
CA GLN A 13 21.34 -11.01 -51.22
C GLN A 13 20.75 -12.41 -51.41
N GLU A 14 20.79 -13.30 -50.37
CA GLU A 14 20.19 -14.66 -50.46
C GLU A 14 18.68 -14.69 -50.17
N LYS A 15 18.05 -13.55 -49.85
CA LYS A 15 16.60 -13.48 -49.60
C LYS A 15 15.78 -12.89 -50.74
N GLN A 16 16.32 -12.77 -51.93
CA GLN A 16 15.62 -12.18 -53.08
C GLN A 16 15.34 -13.15 -54.26
N GLU A 17 15.65 -14.43 -54.12
CA GLU A 17 15.38 -15.42 -55.18
C GLU A 17 14.57 -16.62 -54.69
N GLU A 18 13.39 -16.37 -54.10
CA GLU A 18 12.31 -17.35 -54.09
C GLU A 18 10.98 -16.58 -54.03
N LYS A 19 10.51 -16.17 -55.20
CA LYS A 19 9.10 -15.86 -55.41
C LYS A 19 8.39 -17.18 -55.81
N PRO A 20 7.51 -17.70 -54.98
CA PRO A 20 6.51 -18.65 -55.47
C PRO A 20 5.54 -17.87 -56.35
N ALA A 21 5.24 -18.48 -57.52
CA ALA A 21 4.25 -17.99 -58.45
C ALA A 21 2.92 -17.72 -57.73
N GLU A 22 2.49 -16.45 -57.73
CA GLU A 22 1.14 -16.09 -57.38
C GLU A 22 0.20 -16.76 -58.39
N VAL A 23 -0.42 -17.81 -57.93
CA VAL A 23 -1.69 -18.28 -58.51
C VAL A 23 -2.70 -17.16 -58.26
N LYS A 24 -2.93 -16.36 -59.31
CA LYS A 24 -4.05 -15.41 -59.32
C LYS A 24 -5.32 -16.27 -59.26
N GLU A 25 -5.80 -16.49 -58.05
CA GLU A 25 -7.16 -16.93 -57.80
C GLU A 25 -8.05 -15.76 -58.27
N GLU A 26 -8.67 -15.94 -59.45
CA GLU A 26 -9.65 -15.01 -60.01
C GLU A 26 -10.77 -14.88 -58.96
N ALA A 27 -10.76 -13.78 -58.21
CA ALA A 27 -11.84 -13.40 -57.30
C ALA A 27 -13.10 -13.25 -58.13
N LYS A 28 -14.02 -14.22 -58.02
CA LYS A 28 -15.39 -14.09 -58.52
C LYS A 28 -15.94 -12.77 -58.00
N PRO A 29 -16.65 -11.99 -58.84
CA PRO A 29 -17.22 -10.69 -58.37
C PRO A 29 -18.22 -11.02 -57.25
N GLU A 30 -17.81 -10.74 -56.02
CA GLU A 30 -18.70 -10.80 -54.86
C GLU A 30 -19.92 -9.95 -55.13
N THR A 31 -21.10 -10.53 -55.01
CA THR A 31 -22.35 -9.83 -55.17
C THR A 31 -22.44 -8.74 -54.09
N GLU A 32 -23.02 -7.58 -54.39
CA GLU A 32 -23.19 -6.46 -53.42
C GLU A 32 -23.79 -6.94 -52.10
N ALA A 33 -24.68 -7.92 -52.16
CA ALA A 33 -25.28 -8.57 -50.99
C ALA A 33 -24.27 -9.35 -50.11
N GLU A 34 -23.24 -9.95 -50.70
CA GLU A 34 -22.17 -10.65 -49.96
C GLU A 34 -21.22 -9.65 -49.30
N LYS A 35 -20.94 -8.53 -49.96
CA LYS A 35 -20.15 -7.43 -49.38
C LYS A 35 -20.86 -6.76 -48.20
N ILE A 36 -22.19 -6.55 -48.32
CA ILE A 36 -22.97 -5.98 -47.20
C ILE A 36 -22.93 -6.94 -46.03
N LYS A 37 -23.10 -8.23 -46.20
CA LYS A 37 -23.03 -9.23 -45.14
C LYS A 37 -21.65 -9.30 -44.46
N SER A 38 -20.56 -9.19 -45.23
CA SER A 38 -19.21 -9.20 -44.68
C SER A 38 -18.96 -7.94 -43.84
N LEU A 39 -19.35 -6.76 -44.33
CA LEU A 39 -19.24 -5.48 -43.62
C LEU A 39 -20.09 -5.46 -42.35
N GLU A 40 -21.29 -6.03 -42.37
CA GLU A 40 -22.13 -6.15 -41.15
C GLU A 40 -21.45 -7.03 -40.09
N LYS A 41 -20.82 -8.15 -40.48
CA LYS A 41 -20.04 -9.00 -39.57
C LYS A 41 -18.83 -8.29 -39.02
N GLU A 42 -18.09 -7.57 -39.85
CA GLU A 42 -16.94 -6.77 -39.39
C GLU A 42 -17.40 -5.68 -38.41
N LEU A 43 -18.47 -4.97 -38.73
CA LEU A 43 -19.02 -3.94 -37.88
C LEU A 43 -19.50 -4.51 -36.53
N ALA A 44 -20.15 -5.69 -36.52
CA ALA A 44 -20.53 -6.37 -35.28
C ALA A 44 -19.27 -6.76 -34.44
N THR A 45 -18.24 -7.26 -35.11
CA THR A 45 -16.98 -7.64 -34.48
C THR A 45 -16.27 -6.44 -33.86
N VAL A 46 -16.20 -5.33 -34.63
CA VAL A 46 -15.58 -4.07 -34.15
C VAL A 46 -16.39 -3.48 -32.99
N LYS A 47 -17.71 -3.49 -33.09
CA LYS A 47 -18.58 -3.05 -31.98
C LYS A 47 -18.36 -3.87 -30.72
N ASN A 48 -18.28 -5.19 -30.84
CA ASN A 48 -18.02 -6.06 -29.68
C ASN A 48 -16.64 -5.78 -29.08
N ARG A 49 -15.60 -5.64 -29.91
CA ARG A 49 -14.23 -5.29 -29.45
C ARG A 49 -14.23 -3.91 -28.76
N TYR A 50 -14.95 -2.94 -29.30
CA TYR A 50 -15.08 -1.62 -28.68
C TYR A 50 -15.74 -1.70 -27.32
N LEU A 51 -16.85 -2.43 -27.19
CA LEU A 51 -17.55 -2.59 -25.91
C LEU A 51 -16.67 -3.29 -24.86
N THR A 52 -15.94 -4.34 -25.28
CA THR A 52 -14.98 -5.02 -24.40
C THR A 52 -13.88 -4.05 -23.95
N ALA A 53 -13.25 -3.33 -24.90
CA ALA A 53 -12.21 -2.36 -24.58
C ALA A 53 -12.71 -1.22 -23.66
N LEU A 54 -13.95 -0.79 -23.84
CA LEU A 54 -14.57 0.21 -22.98
C LEU A 54 -14.77 -0.32 -21.55
N ALA A 55 -15.24 -1.56 -21.41
CA ALA A 55 -15.41 -2.20 -20.12
C ALA A 55 -14.04 -2.40 -19.42
N ASP A 56 -13.04 -2.84 -20.16
CA ASP A 56 -11.66 -2.99 -19.65
C ASP A 56 -11.06 -1.66 -19.21
N TYR A 57 -11.27 -0.60 -19.99
CA TYR A 57 -10.85 0.76 -19.62
C TYR A 57 -11.51 1.23 -18.33
N GLN A 58 -12.82 1.04 -18.18
CA GLN A 58 -13.54 1.41 -16.96
C GLN A 58 -13.02 0.65 -15.73
N ASN A 59 -12.79 -0.65 -15.88
CA ASN A 59 -12.24 -1.49 -14.82
C ASN A 59 -10.81 -1.06 -14.45
N LEU A 60 -9.97 -0.79 -15.44
CA LEU A 60 -8.60 -0.31 -15.25
C LEU A 60 -8.59 1.05 -14.56
N SER A 61 -9.44 1.99 -15.00
CA SER A 61 -9.55 3.32 -14.40
C SER A 61 -9.96 3.26 -12.93
N LYS A 62 -10.96 2.42 -12.60
CA LYS A 62 -11.39 2.19 -11.21
C LYS A 62 -10.27 1.58 -10.37
N ARG A 63 -9.58 0.58 -10.92
CA ARG A 63 -8.45 -0.06 -10.25
C ARG A 63 -7.30 0.93 -10.03
N ALA A 64 -6.93 1.72 -11.03
CA ALA A 64 -5.88 2.72 -10.92
C ALA A 64 -6.18 3.77 -9.84
N ALA A 65 -7.43 4.24 -9.73
CA ALA A 65 -7.85 5.16 -8.69
C ALA A 65 -7.72 4.54 -7.28
N ASN A 66 -8.13 3.28 -7.12
CA ASN A 66 -7.98 2.55 -5.85
C ASN A 66 -6.52 2.30 -5.50
N ASP A 67 -5.69 1.92 -6.48
CA ASP A 67 -4.26 1.68 -6.30
C ASP A 67 -3.53 2.97 -5.89
N GLN A 68 -3.92 4.11 -6.48
CA GLN A 68 -3.38 5.42 -6.12
C GLN A 68 -3.76 5.83 -4.69
N ALA A 69 -5.02 5.65 -4.30
CA ALA A 69 -5.47 5.91 -2.93
C ALA A 69 -4.74 5.03 -1.91
N SER A 70 -4.59 3.74 -2.22
CA SER A 70 -3.86 2.77 -1.38
C SER A 70 -2.37 3.10 -1.29
N ALA A 71 -1.74 3.52 -2.39
CA ALA A 71 -0.34 3.93 -2.41
C ALA A 71 -0.08 5.16 -1.53
N ARG A 72 -0.97 6.16 -1.57
CA ARG A 72 -0.91 7.31 -0.67
C ARG A 72 -1.03 6.89 0.79
N GLY A 73 -2.01 6.04 1.11
CA GLY A 73 -2.19 5.51 2.46
C GLY A 73 -0.95 4.78 2.98
N ARG A 74 -0.34 3.92 2.16
CA ARG A 74 0.92 3.23 2.52
C ARG A 74 2.06 4.21 2.75
N GLY A 75 2.22 5.23 1.90
CA GLY A 75 3.26 6.24 2.06
C GLY A 75 3.15 7.01 3.38
N VAL A 76 1.92 7.38 3.79
CA VAL A 76 1.66 8.01 5.09
C VAL A 76 1.94 7.04 6.24
N ALA A 77 1.49 5.79 6.14
CA ALA A 77 1.76 4.76 7.15
C ALA A 77 3.25 4.53 7.36
N ASP A 78 4.03 4.44 6.28
CA ASP A 78 5.49 4.28 6.33
C ASP A 78 6.19 5.49 6.95
N PHE A 79 5.71 6.70 6.66
CA PHE A 79 6.22 7.92 7.30
C PHE A 79 5.92 7.93 8.79
N LEU A 80 4.67 7.67 9.18
CA LEU A 80 4.26 7.60 10.57
C LEU A 80 5.07 6.54 11.33
N LYS A 81 5.27 5.37 10.74
CA LYS A 81 6.10 4.31 11.36
C LYS A 81 7.52 4.76 11.66
N LYS A 82 8.12 5.57 10.78
CA LYS A 82 9.45 6.17 11.02
C LYS A 82 9.43 7.28 12.08
N LEU A 83 8.28 7.89 12.32
CA LEU A 83 8.10 8.95 13.32
C LEU A 83 7.91 8.38 14.73
N LEU A 84 7.43 7.12 14.87
CA LEU A 84 7.17 6.50 16.18
C LEU A 84 8.36 6.57 17.17
N PRO A 85 9.63 6.32 16.77
CA PRO A 85 10.76 6.45 17.69
C PRO A 85 10.96 7.87 18.23
N VAL A 86 10.54 8.90 17.48
CA VAL A 86 10.60 10.29 17.92
C VAL A 86 9.54 10.54 18.99
N ILE A 87 8.34 10.00 18.80
CA ILE A 87 7.25 10.04 19.79
C ILE A 87 7.70 9.36 21.10
N ASP A 88 8.29 8.17 21.00
CA ASP A 88 8.79 7.44 22.18
C ASP A 88 9.88 8.23 22.93
N THR A 89 10.71 8.95 22.19
CA THR A 89 11.75 9.80 22.78
C THR A 89 11.13 11.01 23.48
N LEU A 90 10.08 11.60 22.91
CA LEU A 90 9.33 12.70 23.51
C LEU A 90 8.65 12.23 24.81
N ASP A 91 7.98 11.09 24.80
CA ASP A 91 7.33 10.51 26.00
C ASP A 91 8.36 10.28 27.11
N LYS A 92 9.51 9.71 26.81
CA LYS A 92 10.60 9.49 27.76
C LYS A 92 11.18 10.82 28.30
N ALA A 93 11.31 11.82 27.43
CA ALA A 93 11.76 13.15 27.85
C ALA A 93 10.75 13.78 28.82
N MET A 94 9.45 13.66 28.53
CA MET A 94 8.39 14.14 29.42
C MET A 94 8.45 13.47 30.80
N GLU A 95 8.59 12.14 30.86
CA GLU A 95 8.74 11.41 32.13
C GLU A 95 9.97 11.85 32.92
N GLN A 96 11.10 12.12 32.26
CA GLN A 96 12.31 12.57 32.89
C GLN A 96 12.16 14.01 33.40
N CYS A 97 11.52 14.89 32.62
CA CYS A 97 11.25 16.27 33.03
C CYS A 97 10.31 16.34 34.24
N GLN A 98 9.33 15.44 34.34
CA GLN A 98 8.44 15.36 35.51
C GLN A 98 9.17 14.90 36.80
N LYS A 99 10.23 14.07 36.63
CA LYS A 99 11.06 13.61 37.76
C LYS A 99 12.15 14.59 38.16
N ALA A 100 12.48 15.52 37.28
CA ALA A 100 13.44 16.59 37.52
C ALA A 100 12.73 17.80 38.15
N ASP A 101 13.40 18.51 39.09
CA ASP A 101 12.88 19.71 39.71
C ASP A 101 13.00 20.92 38.76
N LEU A 102 12.21 20.86 37.66
CA LEU A 102 12.18 21.90 36.64
C LEU A 102 11.15 22.99 36.94
N ASP A 103 11.37 24.17 36.38
CA ASP A 103 10.40 25.28 36.47
C ASP A 103 9.04 24.79 35.88
N LYS A 104 7.98 24.96 36.67
CA LYS A 104 6.61 24.56 36.32
C LYS A 104 6.17 25.10 34.95
N LYS A 105 6.59 26.34 34.61
CA LYS A 105 6.26 26.95 33.31
C LYS A 105 6.85 26.18 32.12
N VAL A 106 8.03 25.57 32.30
CA VAL A 106 8.67 24.75 31.27
C VAL A 106 7.93 23.43 31.11
N LEU A 107 7.55 22.79 32.21
CA LEU A 107 6.75 21.57 32.22
C LEU A 107 5.39 21.79 31.56
N ASP A 108 4.66 22.85 31.94
CA ASP A 108 3.36 23.19 31.34
C ASP A 108 3.48 23.42 29.82
N GLY A 109 4.56 24.13 29.40
CA GLY A 109 4.81 24.34 27.95
C GLY A 109 5.09 23.05 27.18
N LEU A 110 5.86 22.15 27.77
CA LEU A 110 6.20 20.88 27.17
C LEU A 110 4.96 19.92 27.07
N GLU A 111 4.13 19.95 28.12
CA GLU A 111 2.87 19.20 28.15
C GLU A 111 1.89 19.70 27.08
N MET A 112 1.74 21.02 26.95
CA MET A 112 0.93 21.62 25.88
C MET A 112 1.43 21.22 24.49
N PHE A 113 2.76 21.20 24.29
CA PHE A 113 3.36 20.77 23.03
C PHE A 113 3.03 19.29 22.74
N SER A 114 3.20 18.42 23.74
CA SER A 114 2.89 16.97 23.59
C SER A 114 1.42 16.73 23.23
N ILE A 115 0.49 17.44 23.90
CA ILE A 115 -0.94 17.35 23.61
C ILE A 115 -1.23 17.80 22.17
N GLN A 116 -0.74 18.98 21.77
CA GLN A 116 -0.98 19.50 20.41
C GLN A 116 -0.40 18.58 19.34
N PHE A 117 0.76 17.99 19.60
CA PHE A 117 1.41 17.07 18.69
C PHE A 117 0.59 15.77 18.53
N SER A 118 0.14 15.21 19.65
CA SER A 118 -0.73 14.01 19.65
C SER A 118 -2.06 14.27 18.95
N ASP A 119 -2.71 15.40 19.21
CA ASP A 119 -3.95 15.82 18.55
C ASP A 119 -3.79 15.95 17.02
N MET A 120 -2.64 16.50 16.58
CA MET A 120 -2.35 16.61 15.16
C MET A 120 -2.21 15.24 14.51
N LEU A 121 -1.50 14.31 15.14
CA LEU A 121 -1.33 12.96 14.66
C LEU A 121 -2.64 12.17 14.63
N GLU A 122 -3.50 12.37 15.64
CA GLU A 122 -4.81 11.77 15.70
C GLU A 122 -5.72 12.25 14.58
N LYS A 123 -5.69 13.54 14.23
CA LYS A 123 -6.41 14.12 13.08
C LYS A 123 -5.94 13.53 11.75
N GLU A 124 -4.67 13.20 11.63
CA GLU A 124 -4.13 12.49 10.45
C GLU A 124 -4.49 10.99 10.44
N GLY A 125 -5.09 10.47 11.53
CA GLY A 125 -5.61 9.10 11.64
C GLY A 125 -4.68 8.12 12.36
N LEU A 126 -3.63 8.62 13.04
CA LEU A 126 -2.83 7.82 13.97
C LEU A 126 -3.59 7.70 15.30
N LYS A 127 -3.79 6.49 15.81
CA LYS A 127 -4.43 6.24 17.10
C LYS A 127 -3.54 5.40 17.99
N GLU A 128 -3.44 5.80 19.25
CA GLU A 128 -2.76 5.00 20.28
C GLU A 128 -3.63 3.79 20.67
N ILE A 129 -2.98 2.65 20.83
CA ILE A 129 -3.62 1.42 21.31
C ILE A 129 -3.70 1.51 22.82
N GLN A 130 -4.92 1.66 23.35
CA GLN A 130 -5.16 1.71 24.79
C GLN A 130 -5.03 0.29 25.37
N ALA A 131 -3.82 -0.03 25.84
CA ALA A 131 -3.50 -1.35 26.35
C ALA A 131 -3.61 -1.44 27.88
N LEU A 132 -3.17 -0.42 28.61
CA LEU A 132 -3.07 -0.44 30.07
C LEU A 132 -4.43 -0.71 30.74
N GLY A 133 -4.48 -1.67 31.63
CA GLY A 133 -5.69 -2.03 32.39
C GLY A 133 -6.75 -2.75 31.56
N ASN A 134 -6.50 -3.03 30.29
CA ASN A 134 -7.36 -3.82 29.43
C ASN A 134 -6.87 -5.26 29.32
N LYS A 135 -7.75 -6.13 28.84
CA LYS A 135 -7.39 -7.51 28.54
C LYS A 135 -6.42 -7.55 27.35
N PHE A 136 -5.43 -8.45 27.42
CA PHE A 136 -4.43 -8.63 26.39
C PHE A 136 -5.05 -9.07 25.05
N ASP A 137 -4.71 -8.37 23.97
CA ASP A 137 -5.10 -8.69 22.58
C ASP A 137 -3.85 -8.96 21.72
N PRO A 138 -3.62 -10.22 21.33
CA PRO A 138 -2.47 -10.61 20.52
C PRO A 138 -2.40 -9.92 19.13
N ASN A 139 -3.53 -9.39 18.61
CA ASN A 139 -3.56 -8.75 17.29
C ASN A 139 -2.88 -7.40 17.28
N CYS A 140 -2.83 -6.69 18.43
CA CYS A 140 -2.32 -5.33 18.53
C CYS A 140 -1.32 -5.13 19.68
N GLN A 141 -1.06 -6.16 20.47
CA GLN A 141 -0.16 -6.11 21.63
C GLN A 141 0.85 -7.26 21.59
N GLU A 142 2.03 -7.04 22.14
CA GLU A 142 3.11 -8.01 22.29
C GLU A 142 3.48 -8.14 23.77
N ALA A 143 3.26 -9.30 24.36
CA ALA A 143 3.63 -9.58 25.74
C ALA A 143 5.14 -9.81 25.86
N MET A 144 5.83 -8.86 26.49
CA MET A 144 7.29 -8.97 26.74
C MET A 144 7.60 -9.75 28.00
N MET A 145 6.73 -9.69 28.99
CA MET A 145 6.92 -10.31 30.28
C MET A 145 5.57 -10.66 30.91
N ASN A 146 5.53 -11.76 31.66
CA ASN A 146 4.41 -12.11 32.51
C ASN A 146 4.78 -11.78 33.97
N GLN A 147 3.84 -11.19 34.69
CA GLN A 147 3.97 -10.89 36.11
C GLN A 147 2.72 -11.40 36.83
N ASN A 148 2.87 -11.94 38.01
CA ASN A 148 1.73 -12.36 38.83
C ASN A 148 1.35 -11.22 39.79
N ASN A 149 0.15 -10.68 39.63
CA ASN A 149 -0.46 -9.75 40.56
C ASN A 149 -1.84 -10.32 40.99
N PRO A 150 -2.00 -10.71 42.26
CA PRO A 150 -3.25 -11.32 42.76
C PRO A 150 -4.46 -10.36 42.70
N ASP A 151 -4.23 -9.04 42.73
CA ASP A 151 -5.26 -8.00 42.74
C ASP A 151 -5.84 -7.68 41.37
N LYS A 152 -5.21 -8.21 40.32
CA LYS A 152 -5.59 -7.94 38.93
C LYS A 152 -6.13 -9.19 38.25
N GLU A 153 -6.94 -9.00 37.19
CA GLU A 153 -7.48 -10.12 36.44
C GLU A 153 -6.42 -10.87 35.66
N ASP A 154 -6.68 -12.15 35.35
CA ASP A 154 -5.80 -12.92 34.48
C ASP A 154 -5.82 -12.34 33.06
N GLU A 155 -4.68 -12.28 32.40
CA GLU A 155 -4.48 -11.64 31.10
C GLU A 155 -4.69 -10.12 31.08
N GLU A 156 -4.79 -9.43 32.23
CA GLU A 156 -4.83 -7.97 32.27
C GLU A 156 -3.46 -7.36 32.01
N VAL A 157 -3.39 -6.29 31.21
CA VAL A 157 -2.16 -5.55 30.95
C VAL A 157 -1.82 -4.68 32.16
N LEU A 158 -0.71 -5.02 32.82
CA LEU A 158 -0.23 -4.34 34.02
C LEU A 158 0.60 -3.09 33.73
N MET A 159 1.36 -3.13 32.64
CA MET A 159 2.28 -2.06 32.27
C MET A 159 2.49 -2.03 30.75
N VAL A 160 2.71 -0.85 30.21
CA VAL A 160 3.08 -0.63 28.81
C VAL A 160 4.52 -0.12 28.76
N PHE A 161 5.43 -0.87 28.17
CA PHE A 161 6.82 -0.47 27.97
C PHE A 161 6.98 0.44 26.75
N GLU A 162 6.20 0.16 25.72
CA GLU A 162 6.24 0.87 24.47
C GLU A 162 4.83 0.96 23.89
N LYS A 163 4.35 2.16 23.64
CA LYS A 163 3.01 2.42 23.15
C LYS A 163 2.82 1.80 21.76
N GLY A 164 1.68 1.18 21.55
CA GLY A 164 1.25 0.69 20.24
C GLY A 164 0.46 1.76 19.50
N TYR A 165 0.53 1.71 18.16
CA TYR A 165 -0.15 2.66 17.31
C TYR A 165 -0.83 1.99 16.12
N MET A 166 -2.01 2.48 15.79
CA MET A 166 -2.78 2.12 14.61
C MET A 166 -2.92 3.31 13.68
N PHE A 167 -2.88 3.08 12.39
CA PHE A 167 -3.24 4.06 11.37
C PHE A 167 -4.46 3.59 10.62
N LYS A 168 -5.57 4.30 10.78
CA LYS A 168 -6.90 3.85 10.34
C LYS A 168 -7.19 2.47 10.95
N ASP A 169 -7.28 1.42 10.10
CA ASP A 169 -7.57 0.04 10.53
C ASP A 169 -6.33 -0.88 10.52
N GLN A 170 -5.14 -0.33 10.30
CA GLN A 170 -3.88 -1.07 10.22
C GLN A 170 -3.03 -0.83 11.46
N VAL A 171 -2.57 -1.89 12.13
CA VAL A 171 -1.58 -1.80 13.18
C VAL A 171 -0.23 -1.43 12.57
N LEU A 172 0.33 -0.28 12.96
CA LEU A 172 1.67 0.15 12.57
C LEU A 172 2.75 -0.46 13.46
N ARG A 173 2.45 -0.54 14.76
CA ARG A 173 3.32 -1.12 15.78
C ARG A 173 2.48 -1.65 16.94
N CYS A 174 2.72 -2.89 17.35
CA CYS A 174 2.10 -3.46 18.54
C CYS A 174 2.59 -2.76 19.80
N ALA A 175 1.72 -2.63 20.81
CA ALA A 175 2.13 -2.19 22.14
C ALA A 175 2.94 -3.29 22.83
N LYS A 176 4.10 -2.96 23.40
CA LYS A 176 4.86 -3.89 24.22
C LYS A 176 4.42 -3.80 25.67
N VAL A 177 3.91 -4.88 26.19
CA VAL A 177 3.20 -4.90 27.46
C VAL A 177 3.69 -5.97 28.43
N VAL A 178 3.40 -5.75 29.72
CA VAL A 178 3.49 -6.77 30.76
C VAL A 178 2.09 -7.25 31.04
N VAL A 179 1.90 -8.55 31.04
CA VAL A 179 0.59 -9.19 31.21
C VAL A 179 0.54 -9.92 32.54
N ASN A 180 -0.62 -9.80 33.22
CA ASN A 180 -0.86 -10.57 34.43
C ASN A 180 -1.09 -12.03 34.07
N LYS A 181 -0.36 -12.92 34.73
CA LYS A 181 -0.57 -14.37 34.61
C LYS A 181 -0.67 -14.97 36.01
N LYS A 182 -1.87 -15.47 36.34
CA LYS A 182 -2.14 -16.19 37.59
C LYS A 182 -1.76 -17.63 37.51
#